data_43b1b5e0419a653b07701ed92d0c2266
#
_entry.id   43b1b5e0419a653b07701ed92d0c2266
#
_cell.length_a   1.000
_cell.length_b   1.000
_cell.length_c   1.000
_cell.angle_alpha   90.00
_cell.angle_beta   90.00
_cell.angle_gamma   90.00
#
_symmetry.space_group_name_H-M   'P 1'
#
loop_
_entity.id
_entity.type
_entity.pdbx_description
1 polymer ?
#
loop_
_entity_poly.entity_id
_entity_poly.type
_entity_poly.pdbx_seq_one_letter_code
_entity_poly.pdbx_strand_id
1 'polypeptide(L)'
;RDKELGGILNQCIHNGFGLHTFKEELTGPEYAGRFIEQVKELNIEYKLNTMVMDISCQDIRHETDIRCEADVHTGREKIVTAMNREDGLFEISAKAVILAMGCRERSRGALNIPGYRPAGIYSAGTAQRLVNMEGYMPGREVVILGSGDIGLIMARRMTLEGAKVKVVAELMPYSGGLKRNIVQCLDDYDIPLKLSHTVVDIKGKERVEGITLAEVDSKGKPIPGTEEEYSCDTLLLSCGLIPENEISRGMGVDMNPVTSGPKVNESLETNIEGVFACGNVLHVHDLVDFVSEEARTAGRNAAGYVKSLKADNENATNVKTDEKVCISEEAENNDRKVQYIELNPIEGVRYTVPSTINPAHMDENLTVRFRVGGVYKNCYVSAYFDDERVIHKKRPVVAPGEMEQIKLTKEQLMKYPDLKTITVKIEEA
;
A
#
# COMPACT_ATOMS: atom_id res chain seq x y z
N ARG A 1 -7.63 15.09 -2.73
CA ARG A 1 -7.15 16.11 -3.68
C ARG A 1 -8.00 16.21 -4.95
N ASP A 2 -8.81 15.19 -5.23
CA ASP A 2 -9.64 15.15 -6.44
C ASP A 2 -10.94 15.94 -6.29
N LYS A 3 -11.52 16.30 -7.44
CA LYS A 3 -12.80 17.02 -7.54
C LYS A 3 -14.04 16.14 -7.32
N GLU A 4 -13.83 14.82 -7.23
CA GLU A 4 -14.88 13.82 -7.07
C GLU A 4 -14.39 12.61 -6.27
N LEU A 5 -15.32 11.86 -5.68
CA LEU A 5 -15.02 10.60 -4.98
C LEU A 5 -14.64 9.50 -5.97
N GLY A 6 -13.93 8.48 -5.49
CA GLY A 6 -13.50 7.31 -6.28
C GLY A 6 -11.99 7.22 -6.49
N GLY A 7 -11.28 8.36 -6.39
CA GLY A 7 -9.81 8.41 -6.46
C GLY A 7 -9.27 7.78 -7.73
N ILE A 8 -8.18 6.99 -7.60
CA ILE A 8 -7.49 6.35 -8.72
C ILE A 8 -8.37 5.37 -9.52
N LEU A 9 -9.43 4.82 -8.89
CA LEU A 9 -10.31 3.87 -9.56
C LEU A 9 -11.09 4.50 -10.71
N ASN A 10 -11.37 5.81 -10.66
CA ASN A 10 -12.09 6.51 -11.73
C ASN A 10 -11.38 6.46 -13.08
N GLN A 11 -10.06 6.35 -13.09
CA GLN A 11 -9.30 6.19 -14.35
C GLN A 11 -9.10 4.73 -14.77
N CYS A 12 -9.44 3.75 -13.93
CA CYS A 12 -9.24 2.32 -14.17
C CYS A 12 -10.48 1.72 -14.88
N ILE A 13 -10.72 2.08 -16.15
CA ILE A 13 -11.92 1.68 -16.89
C ILE A 13 -11.89 0.23 -17.44
N HIS A 14 -10.82 -0.52 -17.17
CA HIS A 14 -10.74 -1.93 -17.51
C HIS A 14 -11.45 -2.80 -16.46
N ASN A 15 -11.81 -4.01 -16.85
CA ASN A 15 -12.44 -5.01 -15.98
C ASN A 15 -11.42 -5.69 -15.03
N GLY A 16 -11.94 -6.42 -14.05
CA GLY A 16 -11.17 -7.26 -13.13
C GLY A 16 -11.22 -6.84 -11.67
N PHE A 17 -12.07 -5.88 -11.32
CA PHE A 17 -12.33 -5.43 -9.95
C PHE A 17 -13.55 -6.14 -9.38
N GLY A 18 -13.57 -6.37 -8.06
CA GLY A 18 -14.76 -6.80 -7.33
C GLY A 18 -15.02 -8.30 -7.26
N LEU A 19 -14.22 -9.13 -7.90
CA LEU A 19 -14.41 -10.59 -7.93
C LEU A 19 -14.42 -11.21 -6.53
N HIS A 20 -13.62 -10.71 -5.61
CA HIS A 20 -13.58 -11.19 -4.22
C HIS A 20 -14.59 -10.48 -3.33
N THR A 21 -14.78 -9.17 -3.50
CA THR A 21 -15.62 -8.33 -2.64
C THR A 21 -17.11 -8.44 -2.99
N PHE A 22 -17.45 -8.32 -4.28
CA PHE A 22 -18.84 -8.27 -4.75
C PHE A 22 -19.27 -9.52 -5.50
N LYS A 23 -18.35 -10.44 -5.82
CA LYS A 23 -18.59 -11.63 -6.66
C LYS A 23 -19.06 -11.27 -8.07
N GLU A 24 -18.71 -10.09 -8.52
CA GLU A 24 -18.99 -9.52 -9.84
C GLU A 24 -17.70 -9.00 -10.45
N GLU A 25 -17.58 -9.06 -11.76
CA GLU A 25 -16.48 -8.44 -12.49
C GLU A 25 -16.88 -7.02 -12.88
N LEU A 26 -16.26 -6.03 -12.24
CA LEU A 26 -16.54 -4.62 -12.39
C LEU A 26 -15.36 -3.88 -13.01
N THR A 27 -15.64 -2.68 -13.55
CA THR A 27 -14.63 -1.66 -13.84
C THR A 27 -14.27 -0.90 -12.56
N GLY A 28 -13.17 -0.14 -12.58
CA GLY A 28 -12.79 0.69 -11.43
C GLY A 28 -13.85 1.69 -10.99
N PRO A 29 -14.47 2.48 -11.92
CA PRO A 29 -15.57 3.39 -11.57
C PRO A 29 -16.79 2.69 -10.97
N GLU A 30 -17.20 1.54 -11.51
CA GLU A 30 -18.31 0.75 -10.95
C GLU A 30 -17.99 0.25 -9.54
N TYR A 31 -16.77 -0.25 -9.32
CA TYR A 31 -16.31 -0.67 -8.00
C TYR A 31 -16.32 0.48 -6.99
N ALA A 32 -15.77 1.63 -7.37
CA ALA A 32 -15.79 2.82 -6.54
C ALA A 32 -17.21 3.30 -6.26
N GLY A 33 -18.09 3.25 -7.26
CA GLY A 33 -19.52 3.63 -7.16
C GLY A 33 -20.24 2.91 -6.04
N ARG A 34 -19.99 1.59 -5.86
CA ARG A 34 -20.58 0.78 -4.79
C ARG A 34 -20.25 1.30 -3.38
N PHE A 35 -19.01 1.79 -3.19
CA PHE A 35 -18.59 2.38 -1.91
C PHE A 35 -19.06 3.83 -1.76
N ILE A 36 -19.10 4.60 -2.85
CA ILE A 36 -19.60 5.98 -2.85
C ILE A 36 -21.08 6.01 -2.45
N GLU A 37 -21.89 5.07 -2.92
CA GLU A 37 -23.28 4.91 -2.51
C GLU A 37 -23.38 4.67 -1.00
N GLN A 38 -22.58 3.78 -0.42
CA GLN A 38 -22.54 3.53 1.02
C GLN A 38 -22.14 4.77 1.82
N VAL A 39 -21.15 5.53 1.33
CA VAL A 39 -20.73 6.81 1.97
C VAL A 39 -21.90 7.79 2.04
N LYS A 40 -22.69 7.89 0.97
CA LYS A 40 -23.87 8.78 0.89
C LYS A 40 -25.02 8.28 1.79
N GLU A 41 -25.33 6.99 1.75
CA GLU A 41 -26.37 6.38 2.58
C GLU A 41 -26.09 6.52 4.08
N LEU A 42 -24.83 6.39 4.47
CA LEU A 42 -24.39 6.55 5.86
C LEU A 42 -24.15 8.01 6.27
N ASN A 43 -24.36 8.97 5.36
CA ASN A 43 -24.11 10.39 5.58
C ASN A 43 -22.69 10.67 6.11
N ILE A 44 -21.68 9.98 5.58
CA ILE A 44 -20.28 10.21 5.97
C ILE A 44 -19.82 11.54 5.34
N GLU A 45 -19.34 12.46 6.17
CA GLU A 45 -18.79 13.73 5.72
C GLU A 45 -17.48 13.49 4.94
N TYR A 46 -17.31 14.23 3.84
CA TYR A 46 -16.08 14.21 3.04
C TYR A 46 -15.77 15.59 2.48
N LYS A 47 -14.48 15.88 2.28
CA LYS A 47 -14.00 17.14 1.71
C LYS A 47 -13.27 16.86 0.39
N LEU A 48 -13.81 17.36 -0.72
CA LEU A 48 -13.20 17.31 -2.05
C LEU A 48 -12.21 18.46 -2.22
N ASN A 49 -11.33 18.38 -3.23
CA ASN A 49 -10.31 19.39 -3.54
C ASN A 49 -9.48 19.83 -2.31
N THR A 50 -9.39 18.97 -1.30
CA THR A 50 -8.76 19.24 -0.02
C THR A 50 -7.45 18.47 0.11
N MET A 51 -6.39 19.13 0.51
CA MET A 51 -5.07 18.56 0.71
C MET A 51 -4.73 18.55 2.20
N VAL A 52 -4.40 17.38 2.74
CA VAL A 52 -3.80 17.27 4.07
C VAL A 52 -2.34 17.69 3.96
N MET A 53 -1.94 18.66 4.78
CA MET A 53 -0.60 19.23 4.79
C MET A 53 0.27 18.60 5.87
N ASP A 54 -0.31 18.32 7.04
CA ASP A 54 0.39 17.77 8.19
C ASP A 54 -0.58 17.06 9.13
N ILE A 55 -0.05 16.18 9.96
CA ILE A 55 -0.76 15.58 11.08
C ILE A 55 0.18 15.57 12.29
N SER A 56 -0.22 16.20 13.37
CA SER A 56 0.51 16.23 14.64
C SER A 56 -0.25 15.54 15.75
N CYS A 57 0.46 15.04 16.75
CA CYS A 57 -0.11 14.49 17.98
C CYS A 57 0.11 15.48 19.10
N GLN A 58 -0.94 15.93 19.76
CA GLN A 58 -0.86 16.84 20.89
C GLN A 58 -1.28 16.11 22.16
N ASP A 59 -0.50 16.29 23.23
CA ASP A 59 -0.91 15.86 24.56
C ASP A 59 -2.03 16.81 25.02
N ILE A 60 -3.20 16.29 25.36
CA ILE A 60 -4.29 17.09 25.91
C ILE A 60 -3.89 17.55 27.30
N ARG A 61 -3.30 18.74 27.40
CA ARG A 61 -3.14 19.42 28.68
C ARG A 61 -4.43 20.19 28.97
N HIS A 62 -5.26 19.70 29.84
CA HIS A 62 -6.30 20.53 30.45
C HIS A 62 -5.60 21.62 31.27
N GLU A 63 -5.79 22.90 30.91
CA GLU A 63 -5.24 24.07 31.61
C GLU A 63 -5.80 24.28 33.02
N THR A 64 -6.52 23.34 33.56
CA THR A 64 -7.09 23.42 34.93
C THR A 64 -6.70 22.15 35.69
N ASP A 65 -5.44 22.05 36.17
CA ASP A 65 -5.19 21.58 37.55
C ASP A 65 -3.68 21.47 37.83
N ILE A 66 -3.21 22.45 38.60
CA ILE A 66 -1.98 22.32 39.35
C ILE A 66 -2.27 21.33 40.49
N ARG A 67 -1.60 20.18 40.47
CA ARG A 67 -1.58 19.11 41.48
C ARG A 67 -2.56 17.95 41.27
N CYS A 68 -2.09 17.00 40.46
CA CYS A 68 -2.19 15.57 40.77
C CYS A 68 -1.26 14.81 39.82
N GLU A 69 -0.13 14.35 40.30
CA GLU A 69 0.68 13.31 39.68
C GLU A 69 -0.08 11.99 39.86
N ALA A 70 -0.85 11.61 38.86
CA ALA A 70 -1.31 10.24 38.66
C ALA A 70 -1.63 10.11 37.16
N ASP A 71 -0.97 9.18 36.49
CA ASP A 71 -1.07 8.83 35.10
C ASP A 71 -2.54 8.54 34.70
N VAL A 72 -3.28 9.56 34.30
CA VAL A 72 -4.50 9.37 33.53
C VAL A 72 -4.04 9.31 32.07
N HIS A 73 -4.09 8.14 31.45
CA HIS A 73 -3.91 7.95 30.03
C HIS A 73 -5.02 8.72 29.27
N THR A 74 -4.84 10.02 29.13
CA THR A 74 -5.63 10.84 28.22
C THR A 74 -5.09 10.61 26.83
N GLY A 75 -5.85 9.92 25.97
CA GLY A 75 -5.44 9.63 24.60
C GLY A 75 -5.00 10.90 23.88
N ARG A 76 -3.85 10.83 23.20
CA ARG A 76 -3.29 11.96 22.44
C ARG A 76 -4.25 12.35 21.31
N GLU A 77 -4.63 13.60 21.28
CA GLU A 77 -5.43 14.15 20.19
C GLU A 77 -4.58 14.33 18.93
N LYS A 78 -5.13 13.96 17.77
CA LYS A 78 -4.47 14.11 16.47
C LYS A 78 -5.03 15.34 15.80
N ILE A 79 -4.18 16.30 15.47
CA ILE A 79 -4.57 17.51 14.74
C ILE A 79 -4.18 17.33 13.28
N VAL A 80 -5.18 17.27 12.42
CA VAL A 80 -5.03 17.17 10.97
C VAL A 80 -5.11 18.56 10.37
N THR A 81 -3.99 19.08 9.87
CA THR A 81 -3.94 20.35 9.15
C THR A 81 -4.21 20.12 7.67
N ALA A 82 -5.24 20.76 7.16
CA ALA A 82 -5.66 20.63 5.76
C ALA A 82 -5.92 21.98 5.10
N MET A 83 -5.92 21.98 3.78
CA MET A 83 -6.10 23.18 2.98
C MET A 83 -6.99 22.90 1.76
N ASN A 84 -7.90 23.83 1.46
CA ASN A 84 -8.65 23.92 0.22
C ASN A 84 -8.87 25.38 -0.21
N ARG A 85 -9.57 25.60 -1.33
CA ARG A 85 -9.83 26.94 -1.83
C ARG A 85 -10.95 27.68 -1.09
N GLU A 86 -11.88 26.93 -0.49
CA GLU A 86 -13.10 27.48 0.16
C GLU A 86 -12.80 27.85 1.61
N ASP A 87 -12.21 26.92 2.38
CA ASP A 87 -11.95 27.08 3.81
C ASP A 87 -10.55 27.68 4.11
N GLY A 88 -9.66 27.76 3.10
CA GLY A 88 -8.24 28.12 3.31
C GLY A 88 -7.50 27.02 4.05
N LEU A 89 -6.64 27.40 4.99
CA LEU A 89 -5.94 26.51 5.92
C LEU A 89 -6.80 26.31 7.14
N PHE A 90 -7.07 25.05 7.54
CA PHE A 90 -7.88 24.72 8.71
C PHE A 90 -7.37 23.45 9.39
N GLU A 91 -7.79 23.25 10.63
CA GLU A 91 -7.43 22.10 11.45
C GLU A 91 -8.66 21.28 11.82
N ILE A 92 -8.48 19.96 11.89
CA ILE A 92 -9.48 19.00 12.34
C ILE A 92 -8.89 18.22 13.50
N SER A 93 -9.54 18.29 14.66
CA SER A 93 -9.22 17.42 15.79
C SER A 93 -9.84 16.04 15.59
N ALA A 94 -9.05 14.99 15.79
CA ALA A 94 -9.46 13.61 15.62
C ALA A 94 -8.95 12.71 16.74
N LYS A 95 -9.78 11.79 17.22
CA LYS A 95 -9.38 10.76 18.19
C LYS A 95 -8.58 9.63 17.53
N ALA A 96 -8.93 9.28 16.30
CA ALA A 96 -8.23 8.30 15.49
C ALA A 96 -8.04 8.80 14.06
N VAL A 97 -6.96 8.34 13.41
CA VAL A 97 -6.67 8.64 12.00
C VAL A 97 -6.38 7.34 11.26
N ILE A 98 -6.96 7.20 10.07
CA ILE A 98 -6.63 6.10 9.15
C ILE A 98 -5.87 6.68 7.97
N LEU A 99 -4.61 6.28 7.82
CA LEU A 99 -3.76 6.64 6.70
C LEU A 99 -4.10 5.76 5.50
N ALA A 100 -4.70 6.36 4.47
CA ALA A 100 -5.16 5.67 3.26
C ALA A 100 -4.82 6.45 1.98
N MET A 101 -3.67 7.18 1.99
CA MET A 101 -3.26 8.10 0.92
C MET A 101 -2.82 7.40 -0.36
N GLY A 102 -2.63 6.08 -0.33
CA GLY A 102 -2.21 5.30 -1.49
C GLY A 102 -0.72 5.45 -1.82
N CYS A 103 -0.42 5.43 -3.11
CA CYS A 103 0.95 5.47 -3.63
C CYS A 103 1.04 6.35 -4.88
N ARG A 104 2.27 6.71 -5.26
CA ARG A 104 2.59 7.37 -6.53
C ARG A 104 3.56 6.55 -7.37
N GLU A 105 3.57 6.78 -8.67
CA GLU A 105 4.52 6.15 -9.57
C GLU A 105 5.90 6.83 -9.51
N ARG A 106 6.93 6.06 -9.79
CA ARG A 106 8.30 6.59 -9.93
C ARG A 106 8.39 7.43 -11.20
N SER A 107 8.81 8.67 -11.03
CA SER A 107 9.08 9.59 -12.15
C SER A 107 10.42 9.25 -12.85
N ARG A 108 10.61 9.80 -14.04
CA ARG A 108 11.89 9.72 -14.78
C ARG A 108 13.07 10.17 -13.92
N GLY A 109 12.89 11.24 -13.13
CA GLY A 109 13.93 11.77 -12.25
C GLY A 109 14.33 10.80 -11.14
N ALA A 110 13.35 10.10 -10.55
CA ALA A 110 13.60 9.09 -9.52
C ALA A 110 14.29 7.82 -10.08
N LEU A 111 14.12 7.55 -11.38
CA LEU A 111 14.74 6.41 -12.08
C LEU A 111 16.13 6.73 -12.63
N ASN A 112 16.54 8.02 -12.61
CA ASN A 112 17.81 8.48 -13.18
C ASN A 112 18.08 8.03 -14.63
N ILE A 113 17.02 7.94 -15.46
CA ILE A 113 17.16 7.51 -16.86
C ILE A 113 18.05 8.54 -17.60
N PRO A 114 19.10 8.10 -18.31
CA PRO A 114 19.98 8.98 -19.08
C PRO A 114 19.25 9.69 -20.23
N GLY A 115 19.89 10.70 -20.82
CA GLY A 115 19.41 11.42 -21.98
C GLY A 115 18.64 12.71 -21.66
N TYR A 116 17.99 13.27 -22.66
CA TYR A 116 17.26 14.52 -22.55
C TYR A 116 15.99 14.40 -21.66
N ARG A 117 15.38 15.53 -21.35
CA ARG A 117 14.13 15.63 -20.56
C ARG A 117 13.03 16.37 -21.32
N PRO A 118 12.66 15.91 -22.52
CA PRO A 118 11.65 16.57 -23.32
C PRO A 118 10.23 16.28 -22.81
N ALA A 119 9.24 16.95 -23.40
CA ALA A 119 7.84 16.51 -23.31
C ALA A 119 7.66 15.11 -23.94
N GLY A 120 6.59 14.40 -23.56
CA GLY A 120 6.32 13.04 -24.06
C GLY A 120 6.81 11.92 -23.12
N ILE A 121 7.37 12.24 -21.95
CA ILE A 121 7.70 11.25 -20.92
C ILE A 121 6.64 11.33 -19.83
N TYR A 122 5.90 10.25 -19.61
CA TYR A 122 4.84 10.18 -18.61
C TYR A 122 4.98 8.91 -17.79
N SER A 123 4.50 8.93 -16.54
CA SER A 123 4.19 7.67 -15.87
C SER A 123 2.96 7.02 -16.52
N ALA A 124 2.86 5.70 -16.46
CA ALA A 124 1.75 4.96 -17.08
C ALA A 124 0.39 5.37 -16.50
N GLY A 125 0.30 5.64 -15.19
CA GLY A 125 -0.93 6.12 -14.56
C GLY A 125 -1.29 7.56 -14.95
N THR A 126 -0.30 8.45 -15.18
CA THR A 126 -0.57 9.78 -15.74
C THR A 126 -1.14 9.66 -17.17
N ALA A 127 -0.56 8.80 -18.02
CA ALA A 127 -1.10 8.53 -19.35
C ALA A 127 -2.50 7.93 -19.27
N GLN A 128 -2.75 7.03 -18.33
CA GLN A 128 -4.07 6.45 -18.08
C GLN A 128 -5.12 7.53 -17.76
N ARG A 129 -4.79 8.48 -16.88
CA ARG A 129 -5.66 9.61 -16.57
C ARG A 129 -5.94 10.47 -17.82
N LEU A 130 -4.90 10.84 -18.55
CA LEU A 130 -5.05 11.65 -19.76
C LEU A 130 -5.99 11.01 -20.76
N VAL A 131 -5.82 9.71 -21.04
CA VAL A 131 -6.65 8.98 -22.01
C VAL A 131 -8.06 8.74 -21.48
N ASN A 132 -8.19 8.21 -20.26
CA ASN A 132 -9.46 7.67 -19.78
C ASN A 132 -10.38 8.73 -19.14
N MET A 133 -9.83 9.81 -18.59
CA MET A 133 -10.61 10.83 -17.90
C MET A 133 -10.62 12.19 -18.62
N GLU A 134 -9.50 12.56 -19.25
CA GLU A 134 -9.36 13.88 -19.87
C GLU A 134 -9.54 13.84 -21.38
N GLY A 135 -9.55 12.65 -22.02
CA GLY A 135 -9.73 12.48 -23.47
C GLY A 135 -8.53 12.93 -24.30
N TYR A 136 -7.33 13.00 -23.70
CA TYR A 136 -6.10 13.40 -24.38
C TYR A 136 -5.22 12.20 -24.72
N MET A 137 -4.72 12.16 -25.96
CA MET A 137 -3.75 11.17 -26.40
C MET A 137 -2.33 11.64 -26.09
N PRO A 138 -1.55 10.96 -25.22
CA PRO A 138 -0.18 11.36 -24.87
C PRO A 138 0.78 11.36 -26.06
N GLY A 139 0.57 10.45 -27.00
CA GLY A 139 1.33 10.33 -28.25
C GLY A 139 0.85 9.19 -29.12
N ARG A 140 1.51 8.98 -30.26
CA ARG A 140 1.10 8.01 -31.28
C ARG A 140 2.06 6.84 -31.46
N GLU A 141 3.33 7.07 -31.22
CA GLU A 141 4.37 6.03 -31.25
C GLU A 141 4.97 5.88 -29.86
N VAL A 142 4.65 4.78 -29.20
CA VAL A 142 4.85 4.60 -27.75
C VAL A 142 5.86 3.50 -27.47
N VAL A 143 6.79 3.77 -26.57
CA VAL A 143 7.61 2.78 -25.87
C VAL A 143 7.24 2.79 -24.39
N ILE A 144 7.18 1.62 -23.78
CA ILE A 144 6.85 1.48 -22.35
C ILE A 144 8.03 0.85 -21.64
N LEU A 145 8.50 1.47 -20.57
CA LEU A 145 9.50 0.91 -19.64
C LEU A 145 8.80 0.43 -18.38
N GLY A 146 8.96 -0.85 -18.10
CA GLY A 146 8.34 -1.57 -16.99
C GLY A 146 7.09 -2.35 -17.40
N SER A 147 7.04 -3.60 -17.00
CA SER A 147 5.97 -4.56 -17.30
C SER A 147 5.05 -4.83 -16.11
N GLY A 148 4.93 -3.87 -15.18
CA GLY A 148 3.88 -3.90 -14.16
C GLY A 148 2.49 -3.76 -14.77
N ASP A 149 1.44 -4.13 -14.03
CA ASP A 149 0.06 -4.19 -14.55
C ASP A 149 -0.39 -2.90 -15.22
N ILE A 150 -0.06 -1.73 -14.66
CA ILE A 150 -0.45 -0.43 -15.25
C ILE A 150 0.20 -0.26 -16.63
N GLY A 151 1.48 -0.65 -16.79
CA GLY A 151 2.20 -0.59 -18.06
C GLY A 151 1.58 -1.51 -19.11
N LEU A 152 1.23 -2.74 -18.73
CA LEU A 152 0.58 -3.72 -19.61
C LEU A 152 -0.81 -3.24 -20.04
N ILE A 153 -1.62 -2.77 -19.09
CA ILE A 153 -2.97 -2.23 -19.35
C ILE A 153 -2.88 -1.02 -20.28
N MET A 154 -1.89 -0.14 -20.08
CA MET A 154 -1.71 1.02 -20.95
C MET A 154 -1.17 0.66 -22.33
N ALA A 155 -0.37 -0.40 -22.47
CA ALA A 155 0.02 -0.93 -23.78
C ALA A 155 -1.23 -1.27 -24.61
N ARG A 156 -2.14 -2.06 -24.05
CA ARG A 156 -3.43 -2.38 -24.67
C ARG A 156 -4.27 -1.14 -24.89
N ARG A 157 -4.42 -0.27 -23.90
CA ARG A 157 -5.29 0.91 -23.98
C ARG A 157 -4.85 1.87 -25.08
N MET A 158 -3.57 2.20 -25.14
CA MET A 158 -3.00 3.07 -26.17
C MET A 158 -3.19 2.49 -27.56
N THR A 159 -3.04 1.17 -27.72
CA THR A 159 -3.28 0.48 -28.99
C THR A 159 -4.74 0.58 -29.43
N LEU A 160 -5.70 0.39 -28.50
CA LEU A 160 -7.14 0.52 -28.78
C LEU A 160 -7.53 1.95 -29.18
N GLU A 161 -6.82 2.96 -28.68
CA GLU A 161 -7.01 4.36 -29.06
C GLU A 161 -6.23 4.77 -30.31
N GLY A 162 -5.62 3.80 -31.01
CA GLY A 162 -4.97 4.01 -32.31
C GLY A 162 -3.50 4.42 -32.24
N ALA A 163 -2.84 4.36 -31.09
CA ALA A 163 -1.40 4.49 -31.00
C ALA A 163 -0.70 3.17 -31.39
N LYS A 164 0.55 3.27 -31.84
CA LYS A 164 1.42 2.14 -32.08
C LYS A 164 2.36 1.95 -30.89
N VAL A 165 2.10 0.95 -30.06
CA VAL A 165 3.02 0.53 -29.01
C VAL A 165 4.10 -0.36 -29.65
N LYS A 166 5.35 0.09 -29.64
CA LYS A 166 6.45 -0.58 -30.34
C LYS A 166 7.07 -1.71 -29.53
N VAL A 167 7.17 -1.51 -28.21
CA VAL A 167 7.78 -2.47 -27.31
C VAL A 167 7.44 -2.12 -25.86
N VAL A 168 7.34 -3.14 -25.01
CA VAL A 168 7.42 -3.05 -23.56
C VAL A 168 8.75 -3.61 -23.13
N ALA A 169 9.58 -2.83 -22.43
CA ALA A 169 10.87 -3.24 -21.90
C ALA A 169 10.79 -3.42 -20.39
N GLU A 170 11.41 -4.46 -19.88
CA GLU A 170 11.45 -4.80 -18.46
C GLU A 170 12.89 -5.04 -17.99
N LEU A 171 13.29 -4.35 -16.93
CA LEU A 171 14.63 -4.49 -16.35
C LEU A 171 14.90 -5.89 -15.81
N MET A 172 13.87 -6.52 -15.22
CA MET A 172 13.98 -7.85 -14.64
C MET A 172 13.91 -8.96 -15.70
N PRO A 173 14.44 -10.15 -15.42
CA PRO A 173 14.31 -11.31 -16.32
C PRO A 173 12.91 -11.95 -16.28
N TYR A 174 11.95 -11.30 -15.69
CA TYR A 174 10.55 -11.69 -15.60
C TYR A 174 9.65 -10.46 -15.55
N SER A 175 8.40 -10.58 -16.00
CA SER A 175 7.41 -9.51 -15.89
C SER A 175 6.92 -9.34 -14.45
N GLY A 176 6.73 -8.09 -14.04
CA GLY A 176 6.16 -7.73 -12.73
C GLY A 176 4.63 -7.72 -12.70
N GLY A 177 3.95 -7.83 -13.84
CA GLY A 177 2.49 -7.85 -13.95
C GLY A 177 1.90 -9.26 -13.89
N LEU A 178 0.59 -9.34 -13.69
CA LEU A 178 -0.17 -10.58 -13.67
C LEU A 178 -0.10 -11.30 -15.03
N LYS A 179 0.05 -12.62 -15.02
CA LYS A 179 0.16 -13.42 -16.24
C LYS A 179 -0.98 -13.19 -17.23
N ARG A 180 -2.22 -13.04 -16.72
CA ARG A 180 -3.39 -12.73 -17.57
C ARG A 180 -3.22 -11.41 -18.35
N ASN A 181 -2.60 -10.41 -17.71
CA ASN A 181 -2.38 -9.11 -18.33
C ASN A 181 -1.30 -9.17 -19.41
N ILE A 182 -0.29 -10.04 -19.27
CA ILE A 182 0.69 -10.30 -20.35
C ILE A 182 -0.07 -10.79 -21.59
N VAL A 183 -0.89 -11.83 -21.44
CA VAL A 183 -1.65 -12.39 -22.57
C VAL A 183 -2.61 -11.35 -23.17
N GLN A 184 -3.51 -10.78 -22.35
CA GLN A 184 -4.59 -9.91 -22.82
C GLN A 184 -4.14 -8.53 -23.28
N CYS A 185 -2.95 -8.09 -22.85
CA CYS A 185 -2.48 -6.73 -23.17
C CYS A 185 -1.30 -6.70 -24.13
N LEU A 186 -0.54 -7.78 -24.25
CA LEU A 186 0.59 -7.84 -25.15
C LEU A 186 0.41 -8.91 -26.24
N ASP A 187 0.21 -10.17 -25.86
CA ASP A 187 0.15 -11.29 -26.82
C ASP A 187 -1.02 -11.12 -27.81
N ASP A 188 -2.21 -10.73 -27.33
CA ASP A 188 -3.41 -10.49 -28.15
C ASP A 188 -3.25 -9.30 -29.13
N TYR A 189 -2.22 -8.46 -28.96
CA TYR A 189 -1.97 -7.27 -29.78
C TYR A 189 -0.60 -7.30 -30.48
N ASP A 190 0.11 -8.43 -30.46
CA ASP A 190 1.44 -8.60 -31.02
C ASP A 190 2.46 -7.54 -30.54
N ILE A 191 2.35 -7.10 -29.26
CA ILE A 191 3.26 -6.13 -28.66
C ILE A 191 4.46 -6.87 -28.06
N PRO A 192 5.70 -6.62 -28.52
CA PRO A 192 6.88 -7.30 -28.03
C PRO A 192 7.17 -6.97 -26.54
N LEU A 193 7.47 -7.99 -25.74
CA LEU A 193 7.99 -7.85 -24.39
C LEU A 193 9.49 -8.20 -24.38
N LYS A 194 10.33 -7.25 -24.02
CA LYS A 194 11.78 -7.43 -23.86
C LYS A 194 12.14 -7.45 -22.37
N LEU A 195 12.45 -8.62 -21.86
CA LEU A 195 12.95 -8.83 -20.50
C LEU A 195 14.45 -8.55 -20.45
N SER A 196 14.98 -8.22 -19.26
CA SER A 196 16.37 -7.84 -19.05
C SER A 196 16.83 -6.67 -19.93
N HIS A 197 15.96 -5.67 -20.15
CA HIS A 197 16.24 -4.48 -20.93
C HIS A 197 15.88 -3.20 -20.18
N THR A 198 16.63 -2.14 -20.44
CA THR A 198 16.34 -0.81 -19.89
C THR A 198 16.60 0.30 -20.90
N VAL A 199 16.05 1.48 -20.64
CA VAL A 199 16.32 2.70 -21.43
C VAL A 199 17.67 3.28 -21.01
N VAL A 200 18.57 3.44 -21.97
CA VAL A 200 19.92 3.97 -21.76
C VAL A 200 20.10 5.37 -22.35
N ASP A 201 19.22 5.80 -23.25
CA ASP A 201 19.22 7.16 -23.78
C ASP A 201 17.81 7.60 -24.24
N ILE A 202 17.55 8.92 -24.14
CA ILE A 202 16.31 9.56 -24.61
C ILE A 202 16.72 10.69 -25.56
N LYS A 203 16.22 10.62 -26.80
CA LYS A 203 16.48 11.59 -27.88
C LYS A 203 15.34 12.61 -27.99
N GLY A 204 15.69 13.81 -28.44
CA GLY A 204 14.76 14.92 -28.61
C GLY A 204 14.85 15.95 -27.51
N LYS A 205 14.85 17.24 -27.85
CA LYS A 205 14.99 18.35 -26.89
C LYS A 205 13.64 18.91 -26.43
N GLU A 206 12.72 19.12 -27.35
CA GLU A 206 11.38 19.66 -27.05
C GLU A 206 10.40 18.54 -26.72
N ARG A 207 10.40 17.50 -27.56
CA ARG A 207 9.60 16.29 -27.39
C ARG A 207 10.47 15.06 -27.63
N VAL A 208 10.06 13.92 -27.08
CA VAL A 208 10.69 12.61 -27.37
C VAL A 208 10.63 12.35 -28.87
N GLU A 209 11.78 12.06 -29.49
CA GLU A 209 11.93 11.67 -30.89
C GLU A 209 12.38 10.21 -31.00
N GLY A 210 12.87 9.64 -29.93
CA GLY A 210 13.29 8.26 -29.85
C GLY A 210 13.91 7.91 -28.50
N ILE A 211 14.09 6.64 -28.27
CA ILE A 211 14.81 6.09 -27.12
C ILE A 211 15.76 4.99 -27.59
N THR A 212 16.78 4.74 -26.78
CA THR A 212 17.68 3.61 -26.94
C THR A 212 17.46 2.63 -25.78
N LEU A 213 17.14 1.37 -26.09
CA LEU A 213 17.13 0.26 -25.15
C LEU A 213 18.49 -0.46 -25.18
N ALA A 214 18.90 -1.03 -24.05
CA ALA A 214 20.00 -1.99 -24.01
C ALA A 214 19.64 -3.17 -23.12
N GLU A 215 20.22 -4.33 -23.42
CA GLU A 215 20.17 -5.50 -22.56
C GLU A 215 20.95 -5.22 -21.25
N VAL A 216 20.53 -5.82 -20.14
CA VAL A 216 21.21 -5.68 -18.86
C VAL A 216 21.73 -7.03 -18.33
N ASP A 217 22.85 -6.97 -17.61
CA ASP A 217 23.41 -8.11 -16.91
C ASP A 217 22.60 -8.49 -15.65
N SER A 218 23.00 -9.54 -14.96
CA SER A 218 22.36 -10.00 -13.71
C SER A 218 22.37 -8.98 -12.56
N LYS A 219 23.16 -7.90 -12.69
CA LYS A 219 23.23 -6.78 -11.74
C LYS A 219 22.42 -5.56 -12.20
N GLY A 220 21.70 -5.68 -13.33
CA GLY A 220 20.93 -4.60 -13.92
C GLY A 220 21.76 -3.54 -14.63
N LYS A 221 23.02 -3.82 -14.97
CA LYS A 221 23.90 -2.89 -15.71
C LYS A 221 23.77 -3.12 -17.21
N PRO A 222 23.61 -2.03 -18.01
CA PRO A 222 23.56 -2.15 -19.48
C PRO A 222 24.81 -2.82 -20.04
N ILE A 223 24.62 -3.73 -21.00
CA ILE A 223 25.67 -4.44 -21.72
C ILE A 223 26.02 -3.65 -22.98
N PRO A 224 27.24 -3.12 -23.13
CA PRO A 224 27.64 -2.39 -24.32
C PRO A 224 27.56 -3.23 -25.59
N GLY A 225 27.08 -2.64 -26.69
CA GLY A 225 26.94 -3.31 -27.99
C GLY A 225 25.59 -4.04 -28.17
N THR A 226 24.67 -3.90 -27.21
CA THR A 226 23.30 -4.44 -27.30
C THR A 226 22.24 -3.35 -27.53
N GLU A 227 22.69 -2.13 -27.84
CA GLU A 227 21.82 -0.96 -28.00
C GLU A 227 20.89 -1.12 -29.20
N GLU A 228 19.61 -0.91 -28.96
CA GLU A 228 18.55 -0.87 -29.97
C GLU A 228 17.83 0.46 -29.97
N GLU A 229 17.72 1.10 -31.12
CA GLU A 229 17.05 2.38 -31.27
C GLU A 229 15.59 2.21 -31.67
N TYR A 230 14.72 2.95 -30.99
CA TYR A 230 13.29 3.03 -31.27
C TYR A 230 12.91 4.49 -31.51
N SER A 231 12.44 4.81 -32.75
CA SER A 231 11.76 6.09 -32.96
C SER A 231 10.44 6.07 -32.23
N CYS A 232 10.14 7.09 -31.44
CA CYS A 232 8.88 7.22 -30.72
C CYS A 232 8.67 8.68 -30.31
N ASP A 233 7.44 9.09 -30.08
CA ASP A 233 7.06 10.41 -29.59
C ASP A 233 6.67 10.37 -28.11
N THR A 234 6.61 9.19 -27.52
CA THR A 234 6.18 9.00 -26.12
C THR A 234 6.88 7.82 -25.45
N LEU A 235 7.38 8.08 -24.25
CA LEU A 235 7.90 7.08 -23.32
C LEU A 235 6.99 7.00 -22.09
N LEU A 236 6.37 5.84 -21.84
CA LEU A 236 5.63 5.58 -20.62
C LEU A 236 6.48 4.82 -19.62
N LEU A 237 6.39 5.20 -18.34
CA LEU A 237 7.14 4.62 -17.24
C LEU A 237 6.19 3.87 -16.30
N SER A 238 6.39 2.56 -16.16
CA SER A 238 5.66 1.68 -15.23
C SER A 238 6.66 0.93 -14.32
N CYS A 239 7.57 1.70 -13.69
CA CYS A 239 8.75 1.16 -12.99
C CYS A 239 8.57 1.09 -11.47
N GLY A 240 7.38 0.76 -11.02
CA GLY A 240 7.05 0.57 -9.62
C GLY A 240 6.41 1.79 -8.97
N LEU A 241 5.84 1.54 -7.81
CA LEU A 241 5.06 2.47 -7.01
C LEU A 241 5.79 2.80 -5.71
N ILE A 242 5.56 4.00 -5.20
CA ILE A 242 6.11 4.49 -3.93
C ILE A 242 4.92 4.85 -3.03
N PRO A 243 4.73 4.19 -1.88
CA PRO A 243 3.76 4.59 -0.88
C PRO A 243 3.94 6.06 -0.44
N GLU A 244 2.83 6.79 -0.35
CA GLU A 244 2.79 8.23 -0.03
C GLU A 244 2.88 8.44 1.48
N ASN A 245 4.10 8.44 2.02
CA ASN A 245 4.34 8.43 3.46
C ASN A 245 5.13 9.65 4.00
N GLU A 246 5.12 10.77 3.31
CA GLU A 246 5.76 12.00 3.80
C GLU A 246 5.11 12.46 5.12
N ILE A 247 3.77 12.50 5.18
CA ILE A 247 3.01 12.86 6.38
C ILE A 247 3.24 11.83 7.50
N SER A 248 3.20 10.54 7.17
CA SER A 248 3.45 9.46 8.15
C SER A 248 4.81 9.61 8.82
N ARG A 249 5.85 9.93 8.04
CA ARG A 249 7.20 10.18 8.59
C ARG A 249 7.25 11.45 9.44
N GLY A 250 6.55 12.51 9.01
CA GLY A 250 6.44 13.76 9.77
C GLY A 250 5.84 13.53 11.17
N MET A 251 4.88 12.62 11.29
CA MET A 251 4.28 12.20 12.56
C MET A 251 5.20 11.34 13.44
N GLY A 252 6.30 10.80 12.92
CA GLY A 252 7.15 9.83 13.63
C GLY A 252 6.64 8.38 13.55
N VAL A 253 5.87 8.03 12.52
CA VAL A 253 5.46 6.65 12.25
C VAL A 253 6.67 5.81 11.84
N ASP A 254 6.84 4.65 12.45
CA ASP A 254 7.89 3.69 12.12
C ASP A 254 7.64 3.08 10.74
N MET A 255 8.67 3.16 9.89
CA MET A 255 8.57 2.73 8.50
C MET A 255 9.25 1.39 8.25
N ASN A 256 8.65 0.56 7.44
CA ASN A 256 9.28 -0.65 6.92
C ASN A 256 10.22 -0.26 5.76
N PRO A 257 11.52 -0.57 5.83
CA PRO A 257 12.49 -0.17 4.82
C PRO A 257 12.29 -0.85 3.45
N VAL A 258 11.61 -1.99 3.43
CA VAL A 258 11.36 -2.76 2.20
C VAL A 258 10.13 -2.24 1.45
N THR A 259 9.01 -2.02 2.16
CA THR A 259 7.76 -1.53 1.55
C THR A 259 7.74 -0.02 1.43
N SER A 260 8.52 0.71 2.24
CA SER A 260 8.41 2.15 2.46
C SER A 260 7.04 2.58 3.03
N GLY A 261 6.27 1.64 3.54
CA GLY A 261 5.00 1.86 4.26
C GLY A 261 5.18 1.79 5.77
N PRO A 262 4.17 2.17 6.56
CA PRO A 262 4.16 2.02 8.01
C PRO A 262 4.40 0.59 8.47
N LYS A 263 5.05 0.41 9.61
CA LYS A 263 4.98 -0.84 10.37
C LYS A 263 3.67 -0.84 11.15
N VAL A 264 2.94 -1.94 11.07
CA VAL A 264 1.64 -2.08 11.75
C VAL A 264 1.56 -3.41 12.51
N ASN A 265 0.72 -3.43 13.53
CA ASN A 265 0.34 -4.62 14.27
C ASN A 265 -0.86 -5.36 13.61
N GLU A 266 -1.40 -6.38 14.26
CA GLU A 266 -2.55 -7.18 13.80
C GLU A 266 -3.82 -6.35 13.59
N SER A 267 -3.95 -5.22 14.27
CA SER A 267 -5.08 -4.29 14.16
C SER A 267 -4.90 -3.26 13.04
N LEU A 268 -3.79 -3.32 12.29
CA LEU A 268 -3.33 -2.31 11.34
C LEU A 268 -3.01 -0.96 11.99
N GLU A 269 -2.76 -0.94 13.29
CA GLU A 269 -2.33 0.22 14.04
C GLU A 269 -0.81 0.36 13.97
N THR A 270 -0.33 1.60 13.87
CA THR A 270 1.09 1.95 13.81
C THR A 270 1.69 1.99 15.23
N ASN A 271 2.97 2.41 15.35
CA ASN A 271 3.58 2.71 16.65
C ASN A 271 2.96 3.95 17.33
N ILE A 272 2.10 4.69 16.64
CA ILE A 272 1.39 5.85 17.22
C ILE A 272 -0.04 5.41 17.52
N GLU A 273 -0.39 5.44 18.78
CA GLU A 273 -1.70 5.05 19.29
C GLU A 273 -2.84 5.78 18.57
N GLY A 274 -3.85 5.04 18.10
CA GLY A 274 -5.00 5.57 17.36
C GLY A 274 -4.69 6.00 15.93
N VAL A 275 -3.50 5.67 15.41
CA VAL A 275 -3.13 5.90 14.00
C VAL A 275 -3.01 4.57 13.28
N PHE A 276 -3.88 4.34 12.31
CA PHE A 276 -3.98 3.12 11.51
C PHE A 276 -3.53 3.36 10.08
N ALA A 277 -3.10 2.31 9.37
CA ALA A 277 -2.74 2.40 7.96
C ALA A 277 -3.28 1.21 7.17
N CYS A 278 -3.74 1.46 5.93
CA CYS A 278 -4.26 0.41 5.05
C CYS A 278 -4.09 0.75 3.57
N GLY A 279 -4.09 -0.28 2.73
CA GLY A 279 -3.98 -0.15 1.28
C GLY A 279 -2.57 0.23 0.82
N ASN A 280 -2.48 0.89 -0.34
CA ASN A 280 -1.19 1.11 -1.01
C ASN A 280 -0.23 2.08 -0.29
N VAL A 281 -0.69 2.80 0.73
CA VAL A 281 0.19 3.56 1.62
C VAL A 281 0.97 2.65 2.57
N LEU A 282 0.40 1.48 2.92
CA LEU A 282 1.00 0.46 3.79
C LEU A 282 1.93 -0.46 2.99
N HIS A 283 1.41 -1.10 1.97
CA HIS A 283 2.17 -1.85 0.96
C HIS A 283 1.37 -1.93 -0.35
N VAL A 284 2.07 -2.04 -1.47
CA VAL A 284 1.40 -2.04 -2.78
C VAL A 284 0.70 -3.36 -3.03
N HIS A 285 -0.60 -3.32 -3.27
CA HIS A 285 -1.44 -4.47 -3.61
C HIS A 285 -1.53 -4.68 -5.12
N ASP A 286 -1.77 -5.91 -5.53
CA ASP A 286 -2.12 -6.34 -6.90
C ASP A 286 -3.64 -6.37 -7.15
N LEU A 287 -4.46 -6.51 -6.09
CA LEU A 287 -5.92 -6.52 -6.18
C LEU A 287 -6.55 -5.49 -5.24
N VAL A 288 -7.45 -4.66 -5.76
CA VAL A 288 -8.20 -3.67 -4.96
C VAL A 288 -9.10 -4.34 -3.91
N ASP A 289 -9.54 -5.56 -4.15
CA ASP A 289 -10.32 -6.33 -3.18
C ASP A 289 -9.57 -6.50 -1.85
N PHE A 290 -8.26 -6.73 -1.89
CA PHE A 290 -7.41 -6.81 -0.70
C PHE A 290 -7.22 -5.45 -0.01
N VAL A 291 -7.14 -4.37 -0.80
CA VAL A 291 -7.14 -3.00 -0.25
C VAL A 291 -8.43 -2.75 0.54
N SER A 292 -9.58 -3.14 -0.01
CA SER A 292 -10.88 -2.95 0.65
C SER A 292 -11.04 -3.83 1.91
N GLU A 293 -10.47 -5.04 1.91
CA GLU A 293 -10.42 -5.91 3.09
C GLU A 293 -9.59 -5.27 4.21
N GLU A 294 -8.40 -4.75 3.91
CA GLU A 294 -7.58 -4.01 4.88
C GLU A 294 -8.27 -2.76 5.39
N ALA A 295 -8.86 -1.97 4.49
CA ALA A 295 -9.58 -0.75 4.87
C ALA A 295 -10.75 -1.03 5.82
N ARG A 296 -11.49 -2.12 5.58
CA ARG A 296 -12.56 -2.57 6.49
C ARG A 296 -12.02 -2.97 7.86
N THR A 297 -10.88 -3.65 7.91
CA THR A 297 -10.21 -4.04 9.15
C THR A 297 -9.71 -2.81 9.91
N ALA A 298 -9.01 -1.90 9.26
CA ALA A 298 -8.54 -0.64 9.85
C ALA A 298 -9.70 0.21 10.38
N GLY A 299 -10.78 0.33 9.60
CA GLY A 299 -11.98 1.09 10.00
C GLY A 299 -12.65 0.51 11.24
N ARG A 300 -12.80 -0.82 11.32
CA ARG A 300 -13.38 -1.50 12.49
C ARG A 300 -12.52 -1.30 13.73
N ASN A 301 -11.20 -1.45 13.61
CA ASN A 301 -10.27 -1.33 14.71
C ASN A 301 -10.17 0.13 15.21
N ALA A 302 -10.13 1.11 14.31
CA ALA A 302 -10.19 2.52 14.66
C ALA A 302 -11.48 2.89 15.40
N ALA A 303 -12.62 2.35 14.96
CA ALA A 303 -13.90 2.55 15.66
C ALA A 303 -13.91 1.88 17.05
N GLY A 304 -13.30 0.70 17.18
CA GLY A 304 -13.11 0.02 18.47
C GLY A 304 -12.27 0.87 19.43
N TYR A 305 -11.14 1.36 18.96
CA TYR A 305 -10.27 2.27 19.72
C TYR A 305 -11.01 3.53 20.22
N VAL A 306 -11.77 4.22 19.34
CA VAL A 306 -12.53 5.41 19.74
C VAL A 306 -13.62 5.07 20.77
N LYS A 307 -14.22 3.87 20.72
CA LYS A 307 -15.20 3.42 21.73
C LYS A 307 -14.54 3.14 23.09
N SER A 308 -13.34 2.53 23.12
CA SER A 308 -12.61 2.31 24.39
C SER A 308 -12.28 3.61 25.10
N LEU A 309 -11.84 4.64 24.38
CA LEU A 309 -11.58 5.96 24.95
C LEU A 309 -12.80 6.60 25.61
N LYS A 310 -14.01 6.32 25.12
CA LYS A 310 -15.28 6.83 25.74
C LYS A 310 -15.58 6.07 27.01
N ALA A 311 -15.44 4.76 27.03
CA ALA A 311 -15.67 3.93 28.21
C ALA A 311 -14.73 4.29 29.37
N ASP A 312 -13.46 4.54 29.07
CA ASP A 312 -12.49 4.95 30.09
C ASP A 312 -12.81 6.31 30.69
N ASN A 313 -13.27 7.28 29.88
CA ASN A 313 -13.72 8.59 30.36
C ASN A 313 -14.99 8.53 31.23
N GLU A 314 -15.95 7.66 30.90
CA GLU A 314 -17.16 7.47 31.69
C GLU A 314 -16.86 6.79 33.04
N ASN A 315 -15.94 5.84 33.06
CA ASN A 315 -15.48 5.19 34.27
C ASN A 315 -14.70 6.16 35.18
N ALA A 316 -13.84 7.01 34.61
CA ALA A 316 -13.08 8.02 35.35
C ALA A 316 -14.00 9.11 35.97
N THR A 317 -15.12 9.44 35.34
CA THR A 317 -16.12 10.41 35.88
C THR A 317 -16.97 9.78 37.00
N ASN A 318 -17.27 8.48 36.96
CA ASN A 318 -18.05 7.80 37.98
C ASN A 318 -17.27 7.53 39.27
N VAL A 319 -15.94 7.48 39.25
CA VAL A 319 -15.09 7.30 40.44
C VAL A 319 -14.97 8.60 41.29
N LYS A 320 -15.35 9.76 40.77
CA LYS A 320 -15.24 11.04 41.47
C LYS A 320 -16.37 11.35 42.46
N THR A 321 -17.34 10.46 42.66
CA THR A 321 -18.53 10.75 43.52
C THR A 321 -18.65 9.96 44.83
N ASP A 322 -17.77 8.98 45.13
CA ASP A 322 -17.85 8.30 46.42
C ASP A 322 -16.47 8.07 47.03
N GLU A 323 -16.31 8.73 48.20
CA GLU A 323 -15.40 8.48 49.31
C GLU A 323 -13.92 8.12 49.09
N LYS A 324 -13.06 8.89 49.82
CA LYS A 324 -11.68 8.54 50.15
C LYS A 324 -11.58 7.12 50.70
N VAL A 325 -11.35 6.16 49.86
CA VAL A 325 -10.82 4.86 50.28
C VAL A 325 -9.32 4.88 50.03
N CYS A 326 -8.55 4.84 51.14
CA CYS A 326 -7.12 4.53 51.10
C CYS A 326 -6.95 3.16 50.42
N ILE A 327 -6.50 3.15 49.19
CA ILE A 327 -6.15 1.92 48.48
C ILE A 327 -4.75 1.54 49.00
N SER A 328 -4.69 0.42 49.72
CA SER A 328 -3.47 -0.26 50.14
C SER A 328 -2.59 -0.63 48.93
N GLU A 329 -1.28 -0.55 49.12
CA GLU A 329 -0.19 -0.78 48.15
C GLU A 329 -0.11 -2.23 47.58
N GLU A 330 -1.21 -2.97 47.47
CA GLU A 330 -1.23 -4.34 46.92
C GLU A 330 -1.82 -4.48 45.54
N ALA A 331 -2.13 -3.37 44.83
CA ALA A 331 -2.60 -3.41 43.44
C ALA A 331 -1.49 -3.19 42.38
N GLU A 332 -0.23 -3.11 42.79
CA GLU A 332 0.92 -3.11 41.90
C GLU A 332 1.31 -4.57 41.59
N ASN A 333 0.92 -5.06 40.45
CA ASN A 333 1.61 -6.05 39.62
C ASN A 333 0.63 -6.87 38.73
N ASN A 334 -0.25 -6.20 38.05
CA ASN A 334 -0.92 -6.86 36.90
C ASN A 334 -0.57 -6.17 35.57
N ASP A 335 0.70 -5.71 35.47
CA ASP A 335 1.35 -5.53 34.16
C ASP A 335 1.44 -6.92 33.51
N ARG A 336 0.35 -7.35 32.89
CA ARG A 336 0.44 -8.37 31.84
C ARG A 336 1.33 -7.74 30.79
N LYS A 337 2.62 -8.08 30.78
CA LYS A 337 3.56 -7.75 29.70
C LYS A 337 2.80 -8.03 28.41
N VAL A 338 2.49 -6.97 27.68
CA VAL A 338 1.86 -7.09 26.37
C VAL A 338 2.82 -7.93 25.53
N GLN A 339 2.44 -9.16 25.21
CA GLN A 339 3.29 -10.08 24.47
C GLN A 339 3.10 -9.79 22.98
N TYR A 340 4.08 -9.11 22.40
CA TYR A 340 4.15 -8.94 20.96
C TYR A 340 4.97 -10.08 20.34
N ILE A 341 4.39 -10.77 19.37
CA ILE A 341 5.05 -11.76 18.52
C ILE A 341 5.55 -11.03 17.28
N GLU A 342 6.85 -11.10 17.02
CA GLU A 342 7.46 -10.49 15.84
C GLU A 342 7.32 -11.41 14.62
N LEU A 343 6.96 -10.85 13.47
CA LEU A 343 6.94 -11.53 12.19
C LEU A 343 8.27 -11.31 11.47
N ASN A 344 9.05 -12.39 11.30
CA ASN A 344 10.39 -12.36 10.72
C ASN A 344 10.40 -12.95 9.30
N PRO A 345 10.41 -12.13 8.24
CA PRO A 345 10.54 -12.57 6.86
C PRO A 345 12.00 -12.91 6.53
N ILE A 346 12.27 -14.12 6.08
CA ILE A 346 13.61 -14.59 5.66
C ILE A 346 13.51 -15.45 4.39
N GLU A 347 14.63 -15.86 3.85
CA GLU A 347 14.78 -16.90 2.80
C GLU A 347 13.68 -16.85 1.72
N GLY A 348 13.76 -15.81 0.88
CA GLY A 348 12.83 -15.61 -0.23
C GLY A 348 11.62 -14.73 0.07
N VAL A 349 11.29 -14.47 1.34
CA VAL A 349 10.24 -13.54 1.74
C VAL A 349 10.84 -12.15 2.00
N ARG A 350 10.30 -11.11 1.38
CA ARG A 350 10.85 -9.75 1.47
C ARG A 350 10.37 -8.98 2.69
N TYR A 351 9.12 -9.12 3.06
CA TYR A 351 8.45 -8.43 4.15
C TYR A 351 7.16 -9.15 4.51
N THR A 352 6.60 -8.86 5.68
CA THR A 352 5.27 -9.29 6.12
C THR A 352 4.43 -8.09 6.54
N VAL A 353 3.12 -8.19 6.38
CA VAL A 353 2.12 -7.26 6.92
C VAL A 353 1.03 -8.11 7.58
N PRO A 354 0.80 -7.92 8.89
CA PRO A 354 1.47 -7.03 9.83
C PRO A 354 2.93 -7.41 10.10
N SER A 355 3.65 -6.57 10.88
CA SER A 355 5.02 -6.84 11.34
C SER A 355 5.08 -7.42 12.75
N THR A 356 4.06 -7.18 13.56
CA THR A 356 3.91 -7.72 14.92
C THR A 356 2.48 -8.18 15.18
N ILE A 357 2.30 -9.08 16.12
CA ILE A 357 0.99 -9.63 16.50
C ILE A 357 0.87 -9.61 18.02
N ASN A 358 -0.24 -9.06 18.53
CA ASN A 358 -0.69 -9.29 19.90
C ASN A 358 -1.88 -10.27 19.86
N PRO A 359 -1.72 -11.53 20.29
CA PRO A 359 -2.79 -12.52 20.25
C PRO A 359 -4.03 -12.13 21.08
N ALA A 360 -3.88 -11.28 22.08
CA ALA A 360 -4.99 -10.82 22.91
C ALA A 360 -5.97 -9.92 22.11
N HIS A 361 -5.43 -9.09 21.21
CA HIS A 361 -6.19 -8.10 20.44
C HIS A 361 -6.64 -8.58 19.06
N MET A 362 -6.04 -9.66 18.55
CA MET A 362 -6.41 -10.15 17.22
C MET A 362 -7.82 -10.77 17.17
N ASP A 363 -8.48 -10.65 16.03
CA ASP A 363 -9.68 -11.43 15.70
C ASP A 363 -9.37 -12.95 15.69
N GLU A 364 -10.38 -13.80 15.51
CA GLU A 364 -10.19 -15.25 15.43
C GLU A 364 -9.19 -15.68 14.37
N ASN A 365 -9.13 -14.93 13.26
CA ASN A 365 -8.25 -15.19 12.13
C ASN A 365 -7.50 -13.93 11.72
N LEU A 366 -6.20 -14.06 11.49
CA LEU A 366 -5.33 -13.03 10.94
C LEU A 366 -4.75 -13.49 9.61
N THR A 367 -4.86 -12.65 8.59
CA THR A 367 -4.19 -12.86 7.31
C THR A 367 -2.87 -12.10 7.31
N VAL A 368 -1.76 -12.83 7.25
CA VAL A 368 -0.43 -12.24 7.05
C VAL A 368 -0.13 -12.24 5.56
N ARG A 369 0.08 -11.06 4.98
CA ARG A 369 0.42 -10.86 3.57
C ARG A 369 1.91 -10.59 3.40
N PHE A 370 2.46 -11.06 2.29
CA PHE A 370 3.88 -10.87 1.98
C PHE A 370 4.15 -10.98 0.48
N ARG A 371 5.32 -10.51 0.04
CA ARG A 371 5.84 -10.74 -1.30
C ARG A 371 7.18 -11.46 -1.25
N VAL A 372 7.44 -12.23 -2.30
CA VAL A 372 8.71 -12.95 -2.49
C VAL A 372 9.71 -12.10 -3.26
N GLY A 373 11.01 -12.44 -3.12
CA GLY A 373 12.12 -11.73 -3.77
C GLY A 373 12.50 -12.25 -5.15
N GLY A 374 11.96 -13.39 -5.57
CA GLY A 374 12.26 -14.06 -6.84
C GLY A 374 11.12 -14.98 -7.26
N VAL A 375 11.29 -15.62 -8.42
CA VAL A 375 10.35 -16.63 -8.90
C VAL A 375 10.79 -18.00 -8.39
N TYR A 376 9.94 -18.65 -7.58
CA TYR A 376 10.18 -19.99 -7.03
C TYR A 376 9.18 -20.97 -7.63
N LYS A 377 9.66 -22.12 -8.11
CA LYS A 377 8.84 -23.19 -8.68
C LYS A 377 8.89 -24.42 -7.79
N ASN A 378 7.75 -25.12 -7.65
CA ASN A 378 7.63 -26.29 -6.79
C ASN A 378 8.19 -26.05 -5.39
N CYS A 379 7.74 -25.01 -4.73
CA CYS A 379 8.23 -24.60 -3.42
C CYS A 379 7.14 -24.76 -2.34
N TYR A 380 7.55 -24.52 -1.11
CA TYR A 380 6.66 -24.43 0.03
C TYR A 380 6.72 -23.05 0.64
N VAL A 381 5.55 -22.49 0.98
CA VAL A 381 5.42 -21.37 1.91
C VAL A 381 5.33 -21.97 3.31
N SER A 382 6.31 -21.66 4.14
CA SER A 382 6.42 -22.20 5.50
C SER A 382 6.39 -21.08 6.55
N ALA A 383 5.72 -21.38 7.68
CA ALA A 383 5.81 -20.54 8.87
C ALA A 383 6.25 -21.37 10.06
N TYR A 384 7.20 -20.83 10.81
CA TYR A 384 7.77 -21.42 12.02
C TYR A 384 7.38 -20.58 13.22
N PHE A 385 6.93 -21.22 14.27
CA PHE A 385 6.67 -20.63 15.57
C PHE A 385 7.91 -20.89 16.43
N ASP A 386 8.74 -19.86 16.63
CA ASP A 386 10.13 -20.00 17.01
C ASP A 386 10.84 -21.06 16.13
N ASP A 387 11.17 -22.23 16.66
CA ASP A 387 11.83 -23.31 15.90
C ASP A 387 10.89 -24.39 15.35
N GLU A 388 9.60 -24.37 15.69
CA GLU A 388 8.63 -25.37 15.26
C GLU A 388 7.92 -24.99 13.95
N ARG A 389 8.02 -25.86 12.93
CA ARG A 389 7.29 -25.64 11.66
C ARG A 389 5.80 -25.95 11.80
N VAL A 390 4.97 -24.91 11.85
CA VAL A 390 3.51 -25.01 12.03
C VAL A 390 2.75 -24.95 10.71
N ILE A 391 3.24 -24.18 9.74
CA ILE A 391 2.63 -24.07 8.40
C ILE A 391 3.63 -24.53 7.36
N HIS A 392 3.16 -25.35 6.40
CA HIS A 392 3.96 -25.85 5.28
C HIS A 392 3.02 -26.12 4.09
N LYS A 393 2.87 -25.12 3.22
CA LYS A 393 1.93 -25.13 2.09
C LYS A 393 2.64 -25.19 0.77
N LYS A 394 2.42 -26.26 -0.01
CA LYS A 394 2.98 -26.38 -1.35
C LYS A 394 2.41 -25.32 -2.30
N ARG A 395 3.30 -24.74 -3.09
CA ARG A 395 2.98 -23.79 -4.17
C ARG A 395 3.64 -24.27 -5.47
N PRO A 396 2.87 -24.36 -6.57
CA PRO A 396 3.46 -24.67 -7.89
C PRO A 396 4.43 -23.59 -8.33
N VAL A 397 4.06 -22.33 -8.14
CA VAL A 397 4.85 -21.14 -8.46
C VAL A 397 4.48 -20.04 -7.47
N VAL A 398 5.46 -19.27 -7.00
CA VAL A 398 5.30 -17.96 -6.37
C VAL A 398 6.20 -16.95 -7.07
N ALA A 399 5.73 -15.73 -7.27
CA ALA A 399 6.43 -14.71 -8.05
C ALA A 399 6.33 -13.33 -7.38
N PRO A 400 7.30 -12.42 -7.56
CA PRO A 400 7.29 -11.10 -6.94
C PRO A 400 6.09 -10.21 -7.31
N GLY A 401 5.48 -10.45 -8.49
CA GLY A 401 4.30 -9.72 -8.97
C GLY A 401 3.01 -10.08 -8.22
N GLU A 402 2.96 -11.23 -7.55
CA GLU A 402 1.76 -11.72 -6.88
C GLU A 402 1.90 -11.66 -5.36
N MET A 403 0.82 -11.26 -4.68
CA MET A 403 0.76 -11.20 -3.22
C MET A 403 0.47 -12.60 -2.67
N GLU A 404 1.36 -13.10 -1.82
CA GLU A 404 1.15 -14.33 -1.08
C GLU A 404 0.58 -14.06 0.31
N GLN A 405 -0.07 -15.08 0.88
CA GLN A 405 -0.65 -14.97 2.21
C GLN A 405 -0.64 -16.29 2.99
N ILE A 406 -0.50 -16.17 4.29
CA ILE A 406 -0.78 -17.23 5.26
C ILE A 406 -1.88 -16.77 6.22
N LYS A 407 -2.65 -17.72 6.73
CA LYS A 407 -3.67 -17.45 7.76
C LYS A 407 -3.21 -18.05 9.07
N LEU A 408 -3.24 -17.25 10.11
CA LEU A 408 -3.00 -17.62 11.49
C LEU A 408 -4.32 -17.56 12.25
N THR A 409 -4.59 -18.53 13.12
CA THR A 409 -5.75 -18.48 13.99
C THR A 409 -5.36 -18.13 15.42
N LYS A 410 -6.23 -17.42 16.13
CA LYS A 410 -6.01 -17.09 17.54
C LYS A 410 -5.81 -18.36 18.37
N GLU A 411 -6.58 -19.40 18.10
CA GLU A 411 -6.44 -20.71 18.75
C GLU A 411 -5.04 -21.32 18.57
N GLN A 412 -4.47 -21.21 17.36
CA GLN A 412 -3.08 -21.67 17.12
C GLN A 412 -2.08 -20.91 17.96
N LEU A 413 -2.16 -19.58 17.99
CA LEU A 413 -1.22 -18.73 18.76
C LEU A 413 -1.36 -18.95 20.26
N MET A 414 -2.57 -19.13 20.77
CA MET A 414 -2.80 -19.37 22.20
C MET A 414 -2.23 -20.71 22.71
N LYS A 415 -1.91 -21.65 21.80
CA LYS A 415 -1.20 -22.90 22.17
C LYS A 415 0.28 -22.68 22.48
N TYR A 416 0.83 -21.51 22.12
CA TYR A 416 2.23 -21.15 22.30
C TYR A 416 2.35 -19.86 23.16
N PRO A 417 2.12 -19.93 24.46
CA PRO A 417 2.04 -18.75 25.33
C PRO A 417 3.36 -17.98 25.42
N ASP A 418 4.50 -18.62 25.16
CA ASP A 418 5.84 -18.02 25.20
C ASP A 418 6.39 -17.68 23.80
N LEU A 419 5.59 -17.79 22.76
CA LEU A 419 5.97 -17.52 21.37
C LEU A 419 6.48 -16.09 21.20
N LYS A 420 7.68 -15.94 20.65
CA LYS A 420 8.32 -14.63 20.44
C LYS A 420 8.37 -14.25 18.97
N THR A 421 8.57 -15.24 18.09
CA THR A 421 8.81 -14.97 16.67
C THR A 421 8.05 -15.95 15.79
N ILE A 422 7.44 -15.42 14.75
CA ILE A 422 6.91 -16.23 13.64
C ILE A 422 7.77 -15.96 12.41
N THR A 423 8.55 -16.95 12.02
CA THR A 423 9.41 -16.86 10.83
C THR A 423 8.67 -17.34 9.60
N VAL A 424 8.60 -16.49 8.57
CA VAL A 424 7.97 -16.82 7.28
C VAL A 424 9.04 -16.92 6.21
N LYS A 425 9.09 -18.05 5.47
CA LYS A 425 10.09 -18.30 4.44
C LYS A 425 9.58 -19.15 3.28
N ILE A 426 10.34 -19.16 2.19
CA ILE A 426 10.16 -20.07 1.04
C ILE A 426 11.15 -21.20 1.16
N GLU A 427 10.68 -22.44 1.08
CA GLU A 427 11.52 -23.64 1.08
C GLU A 427 11.40 -24.34 -0.28
N GLU A 428 12.53 -24.85 -0.78
CA GLU A 428 12.55 -25.69 -1.98
C GLU A 428 11.89 -27.06 -1.70
N ALA A 429 11.26 -27.65 -2.72
CA ALA A 429 10.57 -28.94 -2.60
C ALA A 429 11.52 -30.13 -2.70
#